data_a224f6a143c2a5f0b94f75949a53a49d
#
_entry.id   a224f6a143c2a5f0b94f75949a53a49d
#
_cell.length_a   1.000
_cell.length_b   1.000
_cell.length_c   1.000
_cell.angle_alpha   90.00
_cell.angle_beta   90.00
_cell.angle_gamma   90.00
#
_symmetry.space_group_name_H-M   'P 1'
#
loop_
_entity.id
_entity.type
_entity.pdbx_description
1 polymer ?
#
loop_
_entity_poly.entity_id
_entity_poly.type
_entity_poly.pdbx_seq_one_letter_code
_entity_poly.pdbx_strand_id
1 'polypeptide(L)'
;MDRIQENTPHPDQPLSGKVALVTGGNRGIGKAIALRLGELGAAVAICGRDSSALRKASAELLALGIRVHSQQADVTRAGDVAGLVAQTEAALGPISILVNNAGMGLFGPVHEKSEADWDTLLDTNLKSVFLVSRAVIPGMIEQKSGDIINISSLAGKNAFAGGGLYCASKWALQGLSGCMAEDLRGFGIRVSTVCPGSVATEFSGRGPKDPSKVLSAGDVAHAVAMIACQGPQSFLSEVHLRPVRKA
;
A
#
# COMPACT_ATOMS: atom_id res chain seq x y z
N MET A 1 -18.00 -19.31 35.20
CA MET A 1 -17.89 -19.80 33.80
C MET A 1 -18.12 -18.62 32.89
N ASP A 2 -17.08 -17.82 32.71
CA ASP A 2 -17.14 -16.64 31.83
C ASP A 2 -17.04 -17.11 30.37
N ARG A 3 -18.09 -16.85 29.63
CA ARG A 3 -18.07 -17.08 28.19
C ARG A 3 -17.07 -16.08 27.59
N ILE A 4 -15.92 -16.59 27.16
CA ILE A 4 -15.07 -15.90 26.21
C ILE A 4 -15.95 -15.66 24.97
N GLN A 5 -16.42 -14.43 24.79
CA GLN A 5 -17.04 -14.02 23.53
C GLN A 5 -15.95 -14.16 22.47
N GLU A 6 -15.99 -15.21 21.69
CA GLU A 6 -15.25 -15.32 20.44
C GLU A 6 -15.66 -14.12 19.59
N ASN A 7 -14.71 -13.20 19.39
CA ASN A 7 -14.88 -11.99 18.59
C ASN A 7 -14.87 -12.41 17.10
N THR A 8 -15.91 -13.17 16.70
CA THR A 8 -16.09 -13.53 15.28
C THR A 8 -16.41 -12.26 14.53
N PRO A 9 -15.60 -11.87 13.52
CA PRO A 9 -15.85 -10.67 12.73
C PRO A 9 -17.27 -10.71 12.16
N HIS A 10 -17.98 -9.59 12.25
CA HIS A 10 -19.29 -9.46 11.61
C HIS A 10 -19.10 -9.68 10.10
N PRO A 11 -19.98 -10.43 9.40
CA PRO A 11 -19.83 -10.75 7.97
C PRO A 11 -19.61 -9.51 7.09
N ASP A 12 -20.16 -8.38 7.47
CA ASP A 12 -20.01 -7.10 6.76
C ASP A 12 -18.72 -6.34 7.16
N GLN A 13 -18.01 -6.76 8.21
CA GLN A 13 -16.79 -6.12 8.71
C GLN A 13 -15.67 -7.14 8.99
N PRO A 14 -15.19 -7.84 7.96
CA PRO A 14 -14.20 -8.92 8.11
C PRO A 14 -12.85 -8.45 8.65
N LEU A 15 -12.57 -7.15 8.61
CA LEU A 15 -11.34 -6.53 9.13
C LEU A 15 -11.53 -5.86 10.50
N SER A 16 -12.65 -6.11 11.18
CA SER A 16 -12.87 -5.61 12.54
C SER A 16 -11.73 -6.05 13.48
N GLY A 17 -11.23 -5.11 14.29
CA GLY A 17 -10.08 -5.34 15.17
C GLY A 17 -8.69 -5.31 14.47
N LYS A 18 -8.63 -5.18 13.16
CA LYS A 18 -7.37 -5.02 12.41
C LYS A 18 -6.96 -3.55 12.31
N VAL A 19 -5.65 -3.31 12.29
CA VAL A 19 -5.05 -2.00 12.04
C VAL A 19 -4.31 -2.04 10.70
N ALA A 20 -4.68 -1.15 9.79
CA ALA A 20 -4.06 -1.01 8.48
C ALA A 20 -3.24 0.27 8.39
N LEU A 21 -1.93 0.18 8.10
CA LEU A 21 -1.09 1.31 7.74
C LEU A 21 -0.99 1.42 6.22
N VAL A 22 -1.42 2.55 5.65
CA VAL A 22 -1.39 2.82 4.21
C VAL A 22 -0.46 4.00 3.92
N THR A 23 0.69 3.73 3.30
CA THR A 23 1.61 4.81 2.91
C THR A 23 1.11 5.53 1.65
N GLY A 24 1.27 6.87 1.61
CA GLY A 24 0.68 7.68 0.53
C GLY A 24 -0.86 7.66 0.53
N GLY A 25 -1.48 7.53 1.70
CA GLY A 25 -2.93 7.41 1.89
C GLY A 25 -3.71 8.73 1.75
N ASN A 26 -3.05 9.83 1.41
CA ASN A 26 -3.65 11.16 1.34
C ASN A 26 -4.37 11.46 0.02
N ARG A 27 -4.19 10.66 -1.04
CA ARG A 27 -4.83 10.82 -2.37
C ARG A 27 -4.80 9.54 -3.20
N GLY A 28 -5.48 9.59 -4.34
CA GLY A 28 -5.42 8.56 -5.38
C GLY A 28 -5.67 7.15 -4.89
N ILE A 29 -4.84 6.21 -5.30
CA ILE A 29 -4.95 4.78 -4.95
C ILE A 29 -4.88 4.58 -3.43
N GLY A 30 -3.94 5.22 -2.75
CA GLY A 30 -3.77 5.05 -1.30
C GLY A 30 -4.99 5.49 -0.50
N LYS A 31 -5.62 6.62 -0.87
CA LYS A 31 -6.86 7.07 -0.21
C LYS A 31 -8.02 6.11 -0.47
N ALA A 32 -8.15 5.61 -1.70
CA ALA A 32 -9.18 4.62 -2.02
C ALA A 32 -8.98 3.29 -1.25
N ILE A 33 -7.73 2.85 -1.08
CA ILE A 33 -7.39 1.69 -0.26
C ILE A 33 -7.75 1.94 1.21
N ALA A 34 -7.34 3.07 1.77
CA ALA A 34 -7.64 3.45 3.15
C ALA A 34 -9.15 3.46 3.42
N LEU A 35 -9.93 4.06 2.51
CA LEU A 35 -11.39 4.05 2.57
C LEU A 35 -11.93 2.62 2.57
N ARG A 36 -11.51 1.81 1.60
CA ARG A 36 -12.06 0.47 1.43
C ARG A 36 -11.75 -0.45 2.61
N LEU A 37 -10.54 -0.40 3.17
CA LEU A 37 -10.18 -1.17 4.36
C LEU A 37 -10.97 -0.69 5.59
N GLY A 38 -11.19 0.62 5.72
CA GLY A 38 -12.01 1.20 6.78
C GLY A 38 -13.48 0.78 6.69
N GLU A 39 -14.09 0.78 5.51
CA GLU A 39 -15.45 0.26 5.27
C GLU A 39 -15.60 -1.20 5.69
N LEU A 40 -14.55 -1.99 5.59
CA LEU A 40 -14.49 -3.39 6.00
C LEU A 40 -14.18 -3.57 7.50
N GLY A 41 -14.12 -2.48 8.27
CA GLY A 41 -13.99 -2.48 9.73
C GLY A 41 -12.56 -2.27 10.26
N ALA A 42 -11.55 -2.09 9.42
CA ALA A 42 -10.21 -1.81 9.89
C ALA A 42 -10.09 -0.40 10.49
N ALA A 43 -9.31 -0.24 11.55
CA ALA A 43 -8.77 1.06 11.90
C ALA A 43 -7.63 1.39 10.92
N VAL A 44 -7.55 2.64 10.45
CA VAL A 44 -6.66 2.99 9.35
C VAL A 44 -5.68 4.09 9.74
N ALA A 45 -4.39 3.84 9.59
CA ALA A 45 -3.37 4.87 9.61
C ALA A 45 -2.99 5.27 8.19
N ILE A 46 -2.92 6.57 7.93
CA ILE A 46 -2.47 7.13 6.65
C ILE A 46 -1.31 8.08 6.83
N CYS A 47 -0.38 8.08 5.89
CA CYS A 47 0.69 9.07 5.87
C CYS A 47 0.92 9.67 4.48
N GLY A 48 1.59 10.80 4.46
CA GLY A 48 1.99 11.51 3.25
C GLY A 48 2.81 12.75 3.60
N ARG A 49 3.45 13.36 2.61
CA ARG A 49 4.28 14.56 2.78
C ARG A 49 3.47 15.86 2.83
N ASP A 50 2.35 15.89 2.12
CA ASP A 50 1.44 17.05 2.06
C ASP A 50 0.46 17.01 3.24
N SER A 51 0.69 17.88 4.23
CA SER A 51 -0.13 17.96 5.43
C SER A 51 -1.57 18.44 5.17
N SER A 52 -1.79 19.26 4.13
CA SER A 52 -3.13 19.75 3.79
C SER A 52 -3.98 18.63 3.18
N ALA A 53 -3.43 17.94 2.16
CA ALA A 53 -4.10 16.78 1.56
C ALA A 53 -4.32 15.65 2.57
N LEU A 54 -3.39 15.48 3.52
CA LEU A 54 -3.50 14.47 4.57
C LEU A 54 -4.65 14.78 5.54
N ARG A 55 -4.76 16.04 6.02
CA ARG A 55 -5.87 16.48 6.88
C ARG A 55 -7.22 16.32 6.18
N LYS A 56 -7.31 16.67 4.87
CA LYS A 56 -8.53 16.50 4.09
C LYS A 56 -8.93 15.04 4.00
N ALA A 57 -8.01 14.15 3.64
CA ALA A 57 -8.27 12.72 3.55
C ALA A 57 -8.70 12.12 4.90
N SER A 58 -8.03 12.50 5.98
CA SER A 58 -8.38 12.07 7.33
C SER A 58 -9.79 12.51 7.72
N ALA A 59 -10.16 13.77 7.45
CA ALA A 59 -11.51 14.26 7.74
C ALA A 59 -12.60 13.53 6.94
N GLU A 60 -12.34 13.22 5.67
CA GLU A 60 -13.26 12.45 4.84
C GLU A 60 -13.48 11.02 5.39
N LEU A 61 -12.43 10.36 5.82
CA LEU A 61 -12.52 9.00 6.41
C LEU A 61 -13.25 9.03 7.77
N LEU A 62 -12.94 10.02 8.62
CA LEU A 62 -13.62 10.20 9.90
C LEU A 62 -15.12 10.48 9.74
N ALA A 63 -15.51 11.27 8.74
CA ALA A 63 -16.91 11.57 8.44
C ALA A 63 -17.73 10.31 8.06
N LEU A 64 -17.05 9.26 7.61
CA LEU A 64 -17.65 7.95 7.30
C LEU A 64 -17.61 6.97 8.50
N GLY A 65 -17.24 7.45 9.69
CA GLY A 65 -17.17 6.64 10.91
C GLY A 65 -15.93 5.75 11.01
N ILE A 66 -14.94 5.89 10.11
CA ILE A 66 -13.72 5.09 10.12
C ILE A 66 -12.79 5.62 11.22
N ARG A 67 -12.25 4.73 12.05
CA ARG A 67 -11.23 5.08 13.04
C ARG A 67 -9.91 5.34 12.34
N VAL A 68 -9.43 6.60 12.35
CA VAL A 68 -8.28 7.06 11.56
C VAL A 68 -7.20 7.68 12.44
N HIS A 69 -5.94 7.32 12.16
CA HIS A 69 -4.74 8.07 12.55
C HIS A 69 -4.09 8.64 11.30
N SER A 70 -3.68 9.90 11.32
CA SER A 70 -3.00 10.52 10.17
C SER A 70 -1.74 11.25 10.61
N GLN A 71 -0.62 10.96 9.95
CA GLN A 71 0.67 11.55 10.29
C GLN A 71 1.43 12.00 9.06
N GLN A 72 1.94 13.25 9.10
CA GLN A 72 2.88 13.70 8.08
C GLN A 72 4.20 12.94 8.24
N ALA A 73 4.64 12.26 7.19
CA ALA A 73 5.90 11.52 7.16
C ALA A 73 6.45 11.42 5.74
N ASP A 74 7.75 11.47 5.61
CA ASP A 74 8.49 11.09 4.41
C ASP A 74 9.01 9.66 4.57
N VAL A 75 8.39 8.72 3.90
CA VAL A 75 8.72 7.30 3.99
C VAL A 75 10.10 6.93 3.43
N THR A 76 10.81 7.87 2.81
CA THR A 76 12.21 7.71 2.40
C THR A 76 13.19 7.95 3.54
N ARG A 77 12.71 8.44 4.71
CA ARG A 77 13.50 8.78 5.89
C ARG A 77 13.23 7.81 7.03
N ALA A 78 14.26 7.10 7.48
CA ALA A 78 14.13 6.08 8.52
C ALA A 78 13.56 6.65 9.86
N GLY A 79 13.93 7.88 10.22
CA GLY A 79 13.42 8.53 11.44
C GLY A 79 11.92 8.81 11.36
N ASP A 80 11.43 9.32 10.22
CA ASP A 80 10.00 9.56 10.01
C ASP A 80 9.22 8.24 10.05
N VAL A 81 9.77 7.18 9.44
CA VAL A 81 9.16 5.84 9.44
C VAL A 81 9.05 5.27 10.85
N ALA A 82 10.10 5.37 11.65
CA ALA A 82 10.07 4.90 13.04
C ALA A 82 8.99 5.64 13.85
N GLY A 83 8.92 6.97 13.72
CA GLY A 83 7.88 7.78 14.35
C GLY A 83 6.47 7.41 13.88
N LEU A 84 6.29 7.18 12.58
CA LEU A 84 5.02 6.78 11.99
C LEU A 84 4.50 5.46 12.56
N VAL A 85 5.35 4.43 12.63
CA VAL A 85 4.97 3.12 13.17
C VAL A 85 4.63 3.25 14.65
N ALA A 86 5.50 3.85 15.46
CA ALA A 86 5.27 4.00 16.89
C ALA A 86 3.98 4.78 17.22
N GLN A 87 3.70 5.89 16.51
CA GLN A 87 2.48 6.67 16.74
C GLN A 87 1.22 5.96 16.21
N THR A 88 1.34 5.20 15.12
CA THR A 88 0.23 4.36 14.64
C THR A 88 -0.15 3.31 15.69
N GLU A 89 0.83 2.59 16.22
CA GLU A 89 0.59 1.55 17.23
C GLU A 89 0.06 2.12 18.55
N ALA A 90 0.55 3.28 18.97
CA ALA A 90 0.04 3.98 20.15
C ALA A 90 -1.42 4.44 19.99
N ALA A 91 -1.81 4.88 18.79
CA ALA A 91 -3.14 5.42 18.53
C ALA A 91 -4.19 4.34 18.19
N LEU A 92 -3.80 3.30 17.46
CA LEU A 92 -4.74 2.33 16.90
C LEU A 92 -4.52 0.89 17.39
N GLY A 93 -3.36 0.59 17.93
CA GLY A 93 -2.93 -0.77 18.30
C GLY A 93 -1.99 -1.40 17.27
N PRO A 94 -1.60 -2.66 17.47
CA PRO A 94 -0.61 -3.35 16.64
C PRO A 94 -1.01 -3.40 15.16
N ILE A 95 -0.07 -3.10 14.27
CA ILE A 95 -0.31 -3.07 12.82
C ILE A 95 -0.46 -4.51 12.32
N SER A 96 -1.62 -4.83 11.74
CA SER A 96 -1.95 -6.14 11.16
C SER A 96 -1.83 -6.16 9.65
N ILE A 97 -2.01 -5.00 9.00
CA ILE A 97 -1.99 -4.85 7.55
C ILE A 97 -1.09 -3.66 7.20
N LEU A 98 -0.07 -3.90 6.38
CA LEU A 98 0.75 -2.84 5.82
C LEU A 98 0.50 -2.75 4.31
N VAL A 99 0.12 -1.57 3.82
CA VAL A 99 0.03 -1.28 2.39
C VAL A 99 1.10 -0.28 1.99
N ASN A 100 2.15 -0.77 1.35
CA ASN A 100 3.18 0.05 0.74
C ASN A 100 2.68 0.58 -0.61
N ASN A 101 2.02 1.75 -0.57
CA ASN A 101 1.45 2.38 -1.75
C ASN A 101 2.20 3.66 -2.16
N ALA A 102 2.92 4.31 -1.25
CA ALA A 102 3.70 5.50 -1.60
C ALA A 102 4.63 5.21 -2.79
N GLY A 103 4.58 6.08 -3.79
CA GLY A 103 5.35 5.91 -5.00
C GLY A 103 5.23 7.10 -5.94
N MET A 104 6.10 7.14 -6.94
CA MET A 104 6.09 8.15 -7.98
C MET A 104 6.41 7.54 -9.35
N GLY A 105 6.00 8.22 -10.41
CA GLY A 105 6.38 7.91 -11.77
C GLY A 105 7.34 8.97 -12.31
N LEU A 106 8.41 8.51 -12.93
CA LEU A 106 9.36 9.36 -13.63
C LEU A 106 9.68 8.70 -14.97
N PHE A 107 9.30 9.36 -16.05
CA PHE A 107 9.32 8.80 -17.40
C PHE A 107 10.20 9.62 -18.33
N GLY A 108 10.74 8.97 -19.35
CA GLY A 108 11.60 9.53 -20.39
C GLY A 108 12.75 8.60 -20.74
N PRO A 109 13.47 8.86 -21.86
CA PRO A 109 14.63 8.08 -22.27
C PRO A 109 15.70 8.02 -21.17
N VAL A 110 16.34 6.87 -20.99
CA VAL A 110 17.32 6.65 -19.90
C VAL A 110 18.51 7.62 -19.98
N HIS A 111 18.99 7.90 -21.21
CA HIS A 111 20.14 8.80 -21.41
C HIS A 111 19.85 10.29 -21.14
N GLU A 112 18.57 10.66 -20.96
CA GLU A 112 18.14 12.00 -20.58
C GLU A 112 17.89 12.15 -19.07
N LYS A 113 18.04 11.08 -18.30
CA LYS A 113 17.78 11.09 -16.86
C LYS A 113 19.04 11.37 -16.08
N SER A 114 18.89 12.17 -15.03
CA SER A 114 19.98 12.45 -14.09
C SER A 114 20.12 11.34 -13.04
N GLU A 115 21.28 11.29 -12.38
CA GLU A 115 21.51 10.46 -11.21
C GLU A 115 20.51 10.80 -10.07
N ALA A 116 20.22 12.09 -9.88
CA ALA A 116 19.23 12.55 -8.89
C ALA A 116 17.81 12.05 -9.20
N ASP A 117 17.44 11.92 -10.48
CA ASP A 117 16.18 11.30 -10.90
C ASP A 117 16.13 9.83 -10.50
N TRP A 118 17.24 9.11 -10.72
CA TRP A 118 17.40 7.72 -10.33
C TRP A 118 17.26 7.53 -8.82
N ASP A 119 18.03 8.29 -8.04
CA ASP A 119 18.03 8.21 -6.58
C ASP A 119 16.64 8.53 -5.99
N THR A 120 16.03 9.63 -6.45
CA THR A 120 14.70 10.04 -6.01
C THR A 120 13.64 8.97 -6.27
N LEU A 121 13.69 8.34 -7.45
CA LEU A 121 12.74 7.32 -7.84
C LEU A 121 12.93 6.03 -7.04
N LEU A 122 14.16 5.56 -6.89
CA LEU A 122 14.46 4.35 -6.12
C LEU A 122 14.23 4.54 -4.63
N ASP A 123 14.60 5.67 -4.08
CA ASP A 123 14.30 6.00 -2.68
C ASP A 123 12.78 5.96 -2.41
N THR A 124 12.00 6.53 -3.35
CA THR A 124 10.54 6.59 -3.17
C THR A 124 9.86 5.24 -3.44
N ASN A 125 10.23 4.51 -4.50
CA ASN A 125 9.49 3.34 -4.95
C ASN A 125 9.98 2.01 -4.36
N LEU A 126 11.22 1.96 -3.87
CA LEU A 126 11.87 0.72 -3.39
C LEU A 126 12.38 0.84 -1.95
N LYS A 127 13.28 1.80 -1.67
CA LYS A 127 13.86 1.98 -0.33
C LYS A 127 12.78 2.28 0.72
N SER A 128 11.77 3.08 0.39
CA SER A 128 10.65 3.35 1.29
C SER A 128 9.92 2.06 1.71
N VAL A 129 9.69 1.14 0.76
CA VAL A 129 9.06 -0.15 1.05
C VAL A 129 9.90 -0.97 2.01
N PHE A 130 11.23 -1.02 1.77
CA PHE A 130 12.16 -1.67 2.69
C PHE A 130 12.10 -1.05 4.09
N LEU A 131 12.17 0.27 4.20
CA LEU A 131 12.19 0.96 5.50
C LEU A 131 10.90 0.73 6.30
N VAL A 132 9.74 0.89 5.66
CA VAL A 132 8.43 0.73 6.33
C VAL A 132 8.20 -0.73 6.70
N SER A 133 8.48 -1.66 5.79
CA SER A 133 8.33 -3.09 6.08
C SER A 133 9.25 -3.53 7.22
N ARG A 134 10.52 -3.13 7.19
CA ARG A 134 11.49 -3.41 8.26
C ARG A 134 11.02 -2.91 9.63
N ALA A 135 10.34 -1.77 9.67
CA ALA A 135 9.85 -1.20 10.93
C ALA A 135 8.61 -1.92 11.47
N VAL A 136 7.73 -2.44 10.59
CA VAL A 136 6.47 -3.10 10.97
C VAL A 136 6.65 -4.60 11.24
N ILE A 137 7.53 -5.28 10.51
CA ILE A 137 7.74 -6.74 10.59
C ILE A 137 7.94 -7.27 12.01
N PRO A 138 8.75 -6.66 12.90
CA PRO A 138 8.93 -7.17 14.25
C PRO A 138 7.61 -7.35 15.02
N GLY A 139 6.72 -6.36 14.98
CA GLY A 139 5.39 -6.46 15.61
C GLY A 139 4.50 -7.54 14.98
N MET A 140 4.57 -7.74 13.66
CA MET A 140 3.84 -8.83 13.00
C MET A 140 4.40 -10.21 13.37
N ILE A 141 5.72 -10.35 13.57
CA ILE A 141 6.35 -11.59 14.04
C ILE A 141 5.86 -11.93 15.46
N GLU A 142 5.79 -10.95 16.35
CA GLU A 142 5.25 -11.14 17.72
C GLU A 142 3.79 -11.58 17.70
N GLN A 143 2.98 -11.01 16.80
CA GLN A 143 1.58 -11.38 16.56
C GLN A 143 1.42 -12.74 15.87
N LYS A 144 2.49 -13.28 15.26
CA LYS A 144 2.47 -14.47 14.38
C LYS A 144 1.42 -14.35 13.26
N SER A 145 1.20 -13.15 12.78
CA SER A 145 0.19 -12.83 11.77
C SER A 145 0.46 -11.47 11.18
N GLY A 146 0.21 -11.31 9.88
CA GLY A 146 0.29 -10.03 9.20
C GLY A 146 0.12 -10.16 7.70
N ASP A 147 -0.33 -9.07 7.08
CA ASP A 147 -0.41 -8.92 5.63
C ASP A 147 0.39 -7.69 5.18
N ILE A 148 1.42 -7.90 4.37
CA ILE A 148 2.17 -6.83 3.71
C ILE A 148 1.75 -6.83 2.24
N ILE A 149 1.20 -5.71 1.77
CA ILE A 149 0.68 -5.57 0.42
C ILE A 149 1.44 -4.45 -0.29
N ASN A 150 2.23 -4.81 -1.29
CA ASN A 150 3.06 -3.88 -2.03
C ASN A 150 2.38 -3.46 -3.35
N ILE A 151 2.12 -2.17 -3.53
CA ILE A 151 1.56 -1.66 -4.78
C ILE A 151 2.68 -1.49 -5.81
N SER A 152 2.80 -2.50 -6.67
CA SER A 152 3.73 -2.54 -7.78
C SER A 152 3.12 -1.90 -9.04
N SER A 153 3.28 -2.51 -10.18
CA SER A 153 2.73 -2.11 -11.47
C SER A 153 2.91 -3.23 -12.49
N LEU A 154 2.14 -3.21 -13.58
CA LEU A 154 2.49 -4.01 -14.76
C LEU A 154 3.87 -3.64 -15.34
N ALA A 155 4.39 -2.44 -15.03
CA ALA A 155 5.77 -2.03 -15.32
C ALA A 155 6.83 -2.86 -14.59
N GLY A 156 6.46 -3.60 -13.52
CA GLY A 156 7.31 -4.58 -12.86
C GLY A 156 7.34 -5.95 -13.57
N LYS A 157 6.63 -6.10 -14.69
CA LYS A 157 6.52 -7.31 -15.50
C LYS A 157 6.80 -7.06 -16.98
N ASN A 158 6.62 -5.83 -17.45
CA ASN A 158 6.77 -5.47 -18.86
C ASN A 158 7.57 -4.17 -18.99
N ALA A 159 8.55 -4.16 -19.88
CA ALA A 159 9.28 -2.95 -20.25
C ALA A 159 8.50 -2.15 -21.32
N PHE A 160 8.70 -0.83 -21.35
CA PHE A 160 8.17 0.05 -22.38
C PHE A 160 9.10 1.25 -22.59
N ALA A 161 9.03 1.87 -23.75
CA ALA A 161 9.85 3.03 -24.10
C ALA A 161 9.62 4.20 -23.12
N GLY A 162 10.71 4.78 -22.62
CA GLY A 162 10.67 5.85 -21.61
C GLY A 162 10.32 5.40 -20.20
N GLY A 163 10.20 4.09 -19.96
CA GLY A 163 9.89 3.53 -18.66
C GLY A 163 11.11 3.04 -17.86
N GLY A 164 12.34 3.24 -18.35
CA GLY A 164 13.54 2.56 -17.84
C GLY A 164 13.69 2.60 -16.33
N LEU A 165 13.74 3.79 -15.73
CA LEU A 165 13.90 3.95 -14.29
C LEU A 165 12.70 3.39 -13.51
N TYR A 166 11.49 3.71 -13.97
CA TYR A 166 10.26 3.25 -13.32
C TYR A 166 10.13 1.72 -13.36
N CYS A 167 10.35 1.11 -14.52
CA CYS A 167 10.37 -0.35 -14.65
C CYS A 167 11.41 -0.96 -13.71
N ALA A 168 12.66 -0.44 -13.70
CA ALA A 168 13.71 -0.93 -12.81
C ALA A 168 13.25 -0.94 -11.33
N SER A 169 12.63 0.17 -10.86
CA SER A 169 12.13 0.25 -9.49
C SER A 169 11.03 -0.78 -9.19
N LYS A 170 10.13 -1.02 -10.16
CA LYS A 170 9.01 -1.95 -9.97
C LYS A 170 9.42 -3.42 -10.16
N TRP A 171 10.40 -3.72 -11.00
CA TRP A 171 11.02 -5.04 -11.08
C TRP A 171 11.77 -5.38 -9.78
N ALA A 172 12.56 -4.43 -9.26
CA ALA A 172 13.25 -4.61 -8.00
C ALA A 172 12.26 -4.84 -6.83
N LEU A 173 11.12 -4.13 -6.82
CA LEU A 173 10.06 -4.33 -5.83
C LEU A 173 9.46 -5.75 -5.90
N GLN A 174 9.32 -6.34 -7.09
CA GLN A 174 8.87 -7.73 -7.23
C GLN A 174 9.85 -8.71 -6.56
N GLY A 175 11.16 -8.55 -6.86
CA GLY A 175 12.20 -9.39 -6.25
C GLY A 175 12.22 -9.25 -4.72
N LEU A 176 12.21 -8.01 -4.21
CA LEU A 176 12.15 -7.75 -2.76
C LEU A 176 10.92 -8.40 -2.12
N SER A 177 9.74 -8.25 -2.74
CA SER A 177 8.49 -8.80 -2.23
C SER A 177 8.51 -10.33 -2.17
N GLY A 178 9.05 -10.98 -3.21
CA GLY A 178 9.18 -12.44 -3.27
C GLY A 178 10.10 -12.98 -2.17
N CYS A 179 11.28 -12.36 -1.97
CA CYS A 179 12.19 -12.75 -0.90
C CYS A 179 11.56 -12.54 0.49
N MET A 180 10.93 -11.38 0.73
CA MET A 180 10.23 -11.11 1.98
C MET A 180 9.11 -12.14 2.25
N ALA A 181 8.40 -12.59 1.20
CA ALA A 181 7.36 -13.61 1.36
C ALA A 181 7.94 -14.94 1.87
N GLU A 182 9.08 -15.38 1.32
CA GLU A 182 9.73 -16.61 1.78
C GLU A 182 10.33 -16.46 3.18
N ASP A 183 10.94 -15.32 3.49
CA ASP A 183 11.50 -15.05 4.81
C ASP A 183 10.44 -15.04 5.92
N LEU A 184 9.21 -14.59 5.62
CA LEU A 184 8.20 -14.29 6.61
C LEU A 184 7.07 -15.31 6.73
N ARG A 185 6.89 -16.20 5.75
CA ARG A 185 5.80 -17.18 5.77
C ARG A 185 5.87 -18.13 6.97
N GLY A 186 7.05 -18.44 7.47
CA GLY A 186 7.24 -19.24 8.69
C GLY A 186 6.68 -18.59 9.96
N PHE A 187 6.47 -17.28 9.94
CA PHE A 187 5.87 -16.51 11.03
C PHE A 187 4.37 -16.23 10.82
N GLY A 188 3.73 -16.82 9.80
CA GLY A 188 2.33 -16.58 9.49
C GLY A 188 2.07 -15.21 8.83
N ILE A 189 3.10 -14.57 8.27
CA ILE A 189 3.01 -13.28 7.58
C ILE A 189 3.01 -13.52 6.07
N ARG A 190 2.08 -12.89 5.37
CA ARG A 190 1.94 -12.94 3.92
C ARG A 190 2.45 -11.65 3.28
N VAL A 191 3.18 -11.77 2.19
CA VAL A 191 3.66 -10.60 1.43
C VAL A 191 3.14 -10.69 0.00
N SER A 192 2.21 -9.84 -0.36
CA SER A 192 1.52 -9.83 -1.64
C SER A 192 1.92 -8.63 -2.49
N THR A 193 1.88 -8.79 -3.82
CA THR A 193 2.02 -7.68 -4.76
C THR A 193 0.76 -7.46 -5.57
N VAL A 194 0.34 -6.20 -5.70
CA VAL A 194 -0.71 -5.77 -6.62
C VAL A 194 -0.05 -5.02 -7.77
N CYS A 195 -0.29 -5.47 -9.00
CA CYS A 195 0.34 -4.97 -10.23
C CYS A 195 -0.71 -4.29 -11.13
N PRO A 196 -1.13 -3.04 -10.83
CA PRO A 196 -2.08 -2.34 -11.68
C PRO A 196 -1.47 -1.94 -13.03
N GLY A 197 -2.31 -1.92 -14.04
CA GLY A 197 -2.07 -1.20 -15.28
C GLY A 197 -2.27 0.31 -15.10
N SER A 198 -2.68 0.99 -16.17
CA SER A 198 -2.96 2.43 -16.10
C SER A 198 -4.16 2.71 -15.21
N VAL A 199 -4.00 3.61 -14.23
CA VAL A 199 -5.05 4.03 -13.29
C VAL A 199 -5.36 5.51 -13.50
N ALA A 200 -6.62 5.91 -13.36
CA ALA A 200 -7.07 7.29 -13.42
C ALA A 200 -6.66 8.04 -12.14
N THR A 201 -5.43 8.54 -12.11
CA THR A 201 -4.87 9.34 -11.01
C THR A 201 -3.92 10.40 -11.55
N GLU A 202 -3.54 11.35 -10.71
CA GLU A 202 -2.54 12.39 -11.02
C GLU A 202 -1.10 11.86 -11.08
N PHE A 203 -0.88 10.57 -10.85
CA PHE A 203 0.43 9.94 -10.68
C PHE A 203 1.43 10.18 -11.83
N SER A 204 0.96 10.21 -13.06
CA SER A 204 1.86 10.32 -14.23
C SER A 204 2.12 11.73 -14.71
N GLY A 205 1.47 12.75 -14.14
CA GLY A 205 1.53 14.14 -14.66
C GLY A 205 1.02 14.30 -16.09
N ARG A 206 0.61 13.22 -16.75
CA ARG A 206 -0.02 13.22 -18.07
C ARG A 206 -1.48 13.60 -17.88
N GLY A 207 -1.99 14.47 -18.73
CA GLY A 207 -3.36 15.00 -18.66
C GLY A 207 -4.47 13.96 -18.50
N PRO A 208 -5.75 14.35 -18.50
CA PRO A 208 -6.86 13.46 -18.22
C PRO A 208 -6.84 12.25 -19.16
N LYS A 209 -6.96 11.06 -18.57
CA LYS A 209 -7.02 9.80 -19.33
C LYS A 209 -8.47 9.47 -19.61
N ASP A 210 -8.72 8.80 -20.74
CA ASP A 210 -10.05 8.25 -21.04
C ASP A 210 -10.46 7.22 -19.95
N PRO A 211 -11.51 7.52 -19.15
CA PRO A 211 -11.90 6.63 -18.05
C PRO A 211 -12.32 5.23 -18.51
N SER A 212 -12.72 5.07 -19.77
CA SER A 212 -13.13 3.77 -20.32
C SER A 212 -11.94 2.84 -20.62
N LYS A 213 -10.71 3.38 -20.59
CA LYS A 213 -9.47 2.67 -20.97
C LYS A 213 -8.47 2.54 -19.81
N VAL A 214 -8.85 2.94 -18.62
CA VAL A 214 -7.99 2.89 -17.43
C VAL A 214 -8.75 2.31 -16.26
N LEU A 215 -8.02 1.81 -15.27
CA LEU A 215 -8.58 1.41 -13.98
C LEU A 215 -8.96 2.65 -13.16
N SER A 216 -9.96 2.52 -12.30
CA SER A 216 -10.21 3.45 -11.21
C SER A 216 -9.29 3.14 -10.00
N ALA A 217 -9.13 4.08 -9.09
CA ALA A 217 -8.48 3.81 -7.80
C ALA A 217 -9.26 2.77 -6.97
N GLY A 218 -10.59 2.73 -7.14
CA GLY A 218 -11.48 1.74 -6.51
C GLY A 218 -11.18 0.31 -6.94
N ASP A 219 -10.82 0.06 -8.20
CA ASP A 219 -10.48 -1.29 -8.68
C ASP A 219 -9.22 -1.82 -7.97
N VAL A 220 -8.23 -0.94 -7.74
CA VAL A 220 -7.03 -1.31 -7.00
C VAL A 220 -7.35 -1.54 -5.51
N ALA A 221 -8.18 -0.69 -4.93
CA ALA A 221 -8.63 -0.83 -3.55
C ALA A 221 -9.42 -2.14 -3.33
N HIS A 222 -10.24 -2.55 -4.31
CA HIS A 222 -10.95 -3.83 -4.28
C HIS A 222 -9.97 -5.01 -4.26
N ALA A 223 -8.93 -5.00 -5.11
CA ALA A 223 -7.91 -6.05 -5.11
C ALA A 223 -7.15 -6.14 -3.78
N VAL A 224 -6.80 -5.00 -3.18
CA VAL A 224 -6.17 -4.95 -1.86
C VAL A 224 -7.09 -5.52 -0.79
N ALA A 225 -8.39 -5.18 -0.84
CA ALA A 225 -9.38 -5.72 0.09
C ALA A 225 -9.54 -7.24 -0.03
N MET A 226 -9.53 -7.78 -1.25
CA MET A 226 -9.56 -9.24 -1.47
C MET A 226 -8.36 -9.93 -0.81
N ILE A 227 -7.16 -9.34 -0.93
CA ILE A 227 -5.95 -9.86 -0.29
C ILE A 227 -6.09 -9.78 1.24
N ALA A 228 -6.52 -8.66 1.78
CA ALA A 228 -6.65 -8.46 3.23
C ALA A 228 -7.72 -9.35 3.87
N CYS A 229 -8.78 -9.72 3.12
CA CYS A 229 -9.89 -10.56 3.58
C CYS A 229 -9.72 -12.04 3.22
N GLN A 230 -8.58 -12.46 2.68
CA GLN A 230 -8.37 -13.86 2.32
C GLN A 230 -8.38 -14.78 3.55
N GLY A 231 -8.83 -16.03 3.36
CA GLY A 231 -8.86 -17.03 4.43
C GLY A 231 -7.46 -17.37 4.97
N PRO A 232 -7.36 -17.94 6.18
CA PRO A 232 -6.09 -18.16 6.87
C PRO A 232 -5.14 -19.11 6.14
N GLN A 233 -5.66 -20.02 5.32
CA GLN A 233 -4.87 -20.95 4.50
C GLN A 233 -4.59 -20.43 3.09
N SER A 234 -5.16 -19.27 2.74
CA SER A 234 -5.00 -18.67 1.41
C SER A 234 -3.81 -17.71 1.37
N PHE A 235 -3.11 -17.70 0.24
CA PHE A 235 -2.05 -16.74 -0.03
C PHE A 235 -2.11 -16.26 -1.49
N LEU A 236 -2.75 -15.11 -1.68
CA LEU A 236 -2.75 -14.38 -2.95
C LEU A 236 -1.42 -13.64 -3.10
N SER A 237 -0.40 -14.31 -3.62
CA SER A 237 0.96 -13.77 -3.69
C SER A 237 1.10 -12.61 -4.68
N GLU A 238 0.36 -12.68 -5.80
CA GLU A 238 0.41 -11.65 -6.84
C GLU A 238 -0.94 -11.48 -7.54
N VAL A 239 -1.34 -10.21 -7.75
CA VAL A 239 -2.57 -9.87 -8.46
C VAL A 239 -2.26 -8.88 -9.58
N HIS A 240 -2.58 -9.26 -10.83
CA HIS A 240 -2.46 -8.39 -12.00
C HIS A 240 -3.81 -7.78 -12.36
N LEU A 241 -3.88 -6.44 -12.38
CA LEU A 241 -5.07 -5.70 -12.78
C LEU A 241 -4.84 -5.03 -14.13
N ARG A 242 -5.74 -5.28 -15.08
CA ARG A 242 -5.69 -4.67 -16.41
C ARG A 242 -7.01 -3.99 -16.71
N PRO A 243 -7.01 -2.81 -17.35
CA PRO A 243 -8.22 -2.30 -17.96
C PRO A 243 -8.78 -3.33 -18.97
N VAL A 244 -10.08 -3.47 -19.02
CA VAL A 244 -10.74 -4.37 -19.98
C VAL A 244 -10.46 -3.92 -21.43
N ARG A 245 -10.42 -2.60 -21.65
CA ARG A 245 -10.10 -2.01 -22.96
C ARG A 245 -8.65 -1.52 -22.96
N LYS A 246 -7.95 -1.76 -24.07
CA LYS A 246 -6.60 -1.18 -24.26
C LYS A 246 -6.67 0.33 -24.44
N ALA A 247 -5.72 1.04 -23.82
CA ALA A 247 -5.52 2.47 -24.04
C ALA A 247 -4.98 2.74 -25.44
#